data_8eb381fe2b811a41795ebad13592f35e
#
_entry.id   8eb381fe2b811a41795ebad13592f35e
#
_cell.length_a   1.000
_cell.length_b   1.000
_cell.length_c   1.000
_cell.angle_alpha   90.00
_cell.angle_beta   90.00
_cell.angle_gamma   90.00
#
_symmetry.space_group_name_H-M   'P 1'
#
loop_
_entity.id
_entity.type
_entity.pdbx_description
1 polymer ?
#
loop_
_entity_poly.entity_id
_entity_poly.type
_entity_poly.pdbx_seq_one_letter_code
_entity_poly.pdbx_strand_id
1 'polypeptide(L)'
;ALFTATTSVCVTGLVVVPTFSYWTLFGKIVILALIQLGGLGIVALTSFVMLLMNRKFSLRNRMMIQDAFGLSTMQGMVVFIKRVIKGTVIVEMLGAVLYMFAFIPQFGVAHGIWYSVFNAISAFCNAGIDIIGPDSLMTYADSPLVLLTSSFLIICGGLGFVVWWDVVQTTIL
;
A
#
# COMPACT_ATOMS: atom_id res chain seq x y z
N ALA A 1 -4.11 20.71 4.38
CA ALA A 1 -3.95 20.00 3.09
C ALA A 1 -2.49 19.58 2.84
N LEU A 2 -1.52 20.54 2.84
CA LEU A 2 -0.11 20.22 2.54
C LEU A 2 0.47 19.18 3.50
N PHE A 3 0.33 19.38 4.81
CA PHE A 3 0.79 18.43 5.82
C PHE A 3 0.22 17.02 5.59
N THR A 4 -1.10 16.91 5.34
CA THR A 4 -1.74 15.61 5.11
C THR A 4 -1.24 14.96 3.81
N ALA A 5 -1.00 15.74 2.76
CA ALA A 5 -0.42 15.21 1.52
C ALA A 5 1.01 14.69 1.75
N THR A 6 1.83 15.45 2.48
CA THR A 6 3.22 15.05 2.81
C THR A 6 3.24 13.80 3.66
N THR A 7 2.46 13.73 4.75
CA THR A 7 2.41 12.54 5.62
C THR A 7 1.90 11.31 4.89
N SER A 8 0.97 11.48 3.93
CA SER A 8 0.46 10.38 3.11
C SER A 8 1.52 9.84 2.14
N VAL A 9 2.24 10.72 1.44
CA VAL A 9 3.31 10.31 0.50
C VAL A 9 4.54 9.77 1.24
N CYS A 10 4.91 10.39 2.37
CA CYS A 10 6.04 9.93 3.19
C CYS A 10 5.68 8.75 4.10
N VAL A 11 4.42 8.32 4.08
CA VAL A 11 3.91 7.15 4.85
C VAL A 11 4.23 7.28 6.35
N THR A 12 4.12 8.49 6.91
CA THR A 12 4.50 8.78 8.31
C THR A 12 3.39 8.55 9.32
N GLY A 13 2.11 8.57 8.89
CA GLY A 13 0.95 8.32 9.74
C GLY A 13 0.56 9.46 10.68
N LEU A 14 1.23 10.59 10.63
CA LEU A 14 0.88 11.73 11.48
C LEU A 14 -0.30 12.50 10.90
N VAL A 15 -1.29 12.78 11.73
CA VAL A 15 -2.49 13.54 11.35
C VAL A 15 -2.67 14.74 12.26
N VAL A 16 -3.00 15.89 11.65
CA VAL A 16 -3.31 17.15 12.39
C VAL A 16 -4.80 17.27 12.64
N VAL A 17 -5.59 16.66 11.77
CA VAL A 17 -7.07 16.64 11.84
C VAL A 17 -7.56 15.21 11.65
N PRO A 18 -8.67 14.81 12.31
CA PRO A 18 -9.22 13.47 12.14
C PRO A 18 -9.59 13.21 10.68
N THR A 19 -8.96 12.20 10.06
CA THR A 19 -9.18 11.89 8.64
C THR A 19 -10.61 11.45 8.36
N PHE A 20 -11.24 10.81 9.34
CA PHE A 20 -12.63 10.36 9.26
C PHE A 20 -13.63 11.50 9.01
N SER A 21 -13.56 12.57 9.79
CA SER A 21 -14.59 13.64 9.80
C SER A 21 -14.23 14.86 8.96
N TYR A 22 -12.96 15.19 8.82
CA TYR A 22 -12.52 16.43 8.18
C TYR A 22 -12.54 16.36 6.65
N TRP A 23 -12.17 15.21 6.07
CA TRP A 23 -12.03 15.08 4.61
C TRP A 23 -13.30 14.54 3.95
N THR A 24 -13.66 15.16 2.84
CA THR A 24 -14.71 14.62 1.94
C THR A 24 -14.28 13.29 1.35
N LEU A 25 -15.23 12.56 0.75
CA LEU A 25 -14.91 11.30 0.05
C LEU A 25 -13.81 11.50 -1.01
N PHE A 26 -13.86 12.58 -1.77
CA PHE A 26 -12.83 12.91 -2.74
C PHE A 26 -11.45 13.11 -2.08
N GLY A 27 -11.40 13.84 -0.96
CA GLY A 27 -10.17 14.03 -0.19
C GLY A 27 -9.60 12.72 0.33
N LYS A 28 -10.43 11.80 0.79
CA LYS A 28 -10.02 10.47 1.24
C LYS A 28 -9.47 9.61 0.09
N ILE A 29 -10.07 9.69 -1.11
CA ILE A 29 -9.55 9.02 -2.31
C ILE A 29 -8.17 9.57 -2.69
N VAL A 30 -7.99 10.89 -2.63
CA VAL A 30 -6.68 11.51 -2.90
C VAL A 30 -5.64 11.06 -1.86
N ILE A 31 -5.99 11.04 -0.57
CA ILE A 31 -5.11 10.54 0.50
C ILE A 31 -4.72 9.10 0.22
N LEU A 32 -5.67 8.22 -0.11
CA LEU A 32 -5.41 6.82 -0.43
C LEU A 32 -4.46 6.67 -1.62
N ALA A 33 -4.68 7.43 -2.68
CA ALA A 33 -3.79 7.46 -3.84
C ALA A 33 -2.36 7.89 -3.46
N LEU A 34 -2.22 8.92 -2.62
CA LEU A 34 -0.92 9.39 -2.14
C LEU A 34 -0.22 8.34 -1.26
N ILE A 35 -0.95 7.64 -0.39
CA ILE A 35 -0.42 6.53 0.41
C ILE A 35 0.09 5.42 -0.51
N GLN A 36 -0.69 5.02 -1.51
CA GLN A 36 -0.29 3.99 -2.47
C GLN A 36 0.96 4.38 -3.27
N LEU A 37 1.04 5.65 -3.68
CA LEU A 37 2.20 6.20 -4.38
C LEU A 37 3.45 6.18 -3.48
N GLY A 38 3.31 6.56 -2.23
CA GLY A 38 4.38 6.55 -1.23
C GLY A 38 4.85 5.14 -0.86
N GLY A 39 3.91 4.25 -0.57
CA GLY A 39 4.19 2.87 -0.14
C GLY A 39 4.85 2.01 -1.20
N LEU A 40 4.51 2.20 -2.48
CA LEU A 40 5.21 1.54 -3.59
C LEU A 40 6.63 2.08 -3.80
N GLY A 41 6.91 3.28 -3.31
CA GLY A 41 8.16 3.98 -3.54
C GLY A 41 8.24 4.65 -4.92
N ILE A 42 8.91 5.79 -4.95
CA ILE A 42 9.00 6.65 -6.16
C ILE A 42 9.57 5.90 -7.36
N VAL A 43 10.55 5.02 -7.14
CA VAL A 43 11.22 4.29 -8.24
C VAL A 43 10.31 3.24 -8.86
N ALA A 44 9.56 2.49 -8.05
CA ALA A 44 8.59 1.51 -8.56
C ALA A 44 7.46 2.22 -9.32
N LEU A 45 6.96 3.33 -8.77
CA LEU A 45 5.89 4.11 -9.37
C LEU A 45 6.30 4.73 -10.71
N THR A 46 7.43 5.44 -10.76
CA THR A 46 7.92 6.06 -12.00
C THR A 46 8.16 5.01 -13.09
N SER A 47 8.68 3.86 -12.70
CA SER A 47 8.86 2.72 -13.59
C SER A 47 7.54 2.16 -14.11
N PHE A 48 6.52 2.08 -13.24
CA PHE A 48 5.19 1.64 -13.62
C PHE A 48 4.51 2.61 -14.59
N VAL A 49 4.56 3.91 -14.31
CA VAL A 49 4.03 4.95 -15.22
C VAL A 49 4.71 4.89 -16.58
N MET A 50 6.04 4.70 -16.62
CA MET A 50 6.77 4.53 -17.88
C MET A 50 6.34 3.28 -18.64
N LEU A 51 6.07 2.17 -17.94
CA LEU A 51 5.52 0.95 -18.55
C LEU A 51 4.13 1.18 -19.16
N LEU A 52 3.24 1.87 -18.44
CA LEU A 52 1.90 2.19 -18.92
C LEU A 52 1.93 3.08 -20.17
N MET A 53 2.86 4.04 -20.22
CA MET A 53 3.04 4.93 -21.37
C MET A 53 3.75 4.24 -22.56
N ASN A 54 4.07 2.96 -22.45
CA ASN A 54 4.78 2.18 -23.46
C ASN A 54 6.10 2.83 -23.93
N ARG A 55 6.71 3.66 -23.08
CA ARG A 55 7.98 4.34 -23.38
C ARG A 55 9.15 3.40 -23.12
N LYS A 56 10.11 3.41 -24.04
CA LYS A 56 11.38 2.66 -23.87
C LYS A 56 12.16 3.26 -22.71
N PHE A 57 12.57 2.42 -21.77
CA PHE A 57 13.45 2.84 -20.68
C PHE A 57 14.79 3.30 -21.25
N SER A 58 15.17 4.54 -20.94
CA SER A 58 16.52 5.05 -21.17
C SER A 58 17.52 4.24 -20.33
N LEU A 59 18.75 4.12 -20.78
CA LEU A 59 19.84 3.47 -20.02
C LEU A 59 19.99 4.06 -18.62
N ARG A 60 19.88 5.36 -18.48
CA ARG A 60 19.94 6.07 -17.19
C ARG A 60 18.82 5.64 -16.23
N ASN A 61 17.58 5.50 -16.73
CA ASN A 61 16.45 5.06 -15.92
C ASN A 61 16.60 3.60 -15.50
N ARG A 62 17.17 2.76 -16.38
CA ARG A 62 17.44 1.34 -16.05
C ARG A 62 18.48 1.22 -14.94
N MET A 63 19.56 2.03 -15.00
CA MET A 63 20.57 2.06 -13.93
C MET A 63 19.97 2.50 -12.61
N MET A 64 19.16 3.57 -12.58
CA MET A 64 18.52 4.03 -11.34
C MET A 64 17.62 2.96 -10.70
N ILE A 65 16.89 2.19 -11.50
CA ILE A 65 16.03 1.11 -10.99
C ILE A 65 16.90 -0.06 -10.49
N GLN A 66 17.95 -0.40 -11.23
CA GLN A 66 18.91 -1.44 -10.84
C GLN A 66 19.55 -1.12 -9.49
N ASP A 67 20.02 0.12 -9.29
CA ASP A 67 20.64 0.57 -8.04
C ASP A 67 19.62 0.59 -6.89
N ALA A 68 18.40 1.08 -7.14
CA ALA A 68 17.36 1.18 -6.12
C ALA A 68 16.87 -0.19 -5.60
N PHE A 69 16.87 -1.20 -6.44
CA PHE A 69 16.40 -2.54 -6.09
C PHE A 69 17.52 -3.60 -5.98
N GLY A 70 18.79 -3.21 -6.15
CA GLY A 70 19.94 -4.12 -6.05
C GLY A 70 19.92 -5.25 -7.09
N LEU A 71 19.32 -5.01 -8.27
CA LEU A 71 19.16 -6.05 -9.29
C LEU A 71 20.49 -6.30 -10.03
N SER A 72 20.89 -7.55 -10.14
CA SER A 72 22.15 -7.96 -10.80
C SER A 72 22.11 -7.83 -12.32
N THR A 73 20.91 -7.82 -12.94
CA THR A 73 20.75 -7.79 -14.39
C THR A 73 19.64 -6.85 -14.86
N MET A 74 19.87 -6.16 -15.99
CA MET A 74 18.89 -5.27 -16.60
C MET A 74 17.69 -6.00 -17.25
N GLN A 75 17.84 -7.30 -17.56
CA GLN A 75 16.83 -8.03 -18.34
C GLN A 75 15.57 -8.40 -17.55
N GLY A 76 15.66 -8.56 -16.23
CA GLY A 76 14.53 -8.93 -15.36
C GLY A 76 13.68 -7.78 -14.83
N MET A 77 14.11 -6.53 -15.02
CA MET A 77 13.57 -5.35 -14.36
C MET A 77 12.06 -5.11 -14.62
N VAL A 78 11.63 -5.21 -15.88
CA VAL A 78 10.22 -5.02 -16.24
C VAL A 78 9.34 -6.11 -15.64
N VAL A 79 9.83 -7.32 -15.64
CA VAL A 79 9.15 -8.48 -15.05
C VAL A 79 9.06 -8.30 -13.54
N PHE A 80 10.15 -7.87 -12.90
CA PHE A 80 10.20 -7.56 -11.47
C PHE A 80 9.14 -6.53 -11.08
N ILE A 81 9.10 -5.36 -11.73
CA ILE A 81 8.13 -4.29 -11.43
C ILE A 81 6.69 -4.79 -11.60
N LYS A 82 6.38 -5.51 -12.67
CA LYS A 82 5.05 -6.09 -12.88
C LYS A 82 4.67 -7.07 -11.76
N ARG A 83 5.61 -7.89 -11.29
CA ARG A 83 5.38 -8.83 -10.20
C ARG A 83 5.20 -8.11 -8.87
N VAL A 84 5.99 -7.07 -8.59
CA VAL A 84 5.83 -6.22 -7.40
C VAL A 84 4.42 -5.67 -7.34
N ILE A 85 3.96 -5.01 -8.39
CA ILE A 85 2.62 -4.41 -8.43
C ILE A 85 1.53 -5.48 -8.29
N LYS A 86 1.67 -6.59 -9.02
CA LYS A 86 0.71 -7.69 -8.92
C LYS A 86 0.68 -8.28 -7.49
N GLY A 87 1.84 -8.48 -6.88
CA GLY A 87 1.96 -8.98 -5.51
C GLY A 87 1.33 -8.04 -4.48
N THR A 88 1.63 -6.74 -4.59
CA THR A 88 1.01 -5.70 -3.75
C THR A 88 -0.51 -5.75 -3.82
N VAL A 89 -1.07 -5.69 -5.03
CA VAL A 89 -2.54 -5.73 -5.21
C VAL A 89 -3.15 -7.01 -4.64
N ILE A 90 -2.50 -8.16 -4.83
CA ILE A 90 -3.01 -9.44 -4.28
C ILE A 90 -3.03 -9.40 -2.75
N VAL A 91 -1.95 -8.96 -2.11
CA VAL A 91 -1.86 -8.92 -0.64
C VAL A 91 -2.82 -7.89 -0.06
N GLU A 92 -2.94 -6.71 -0.67
CA GLU A 92 -3.90 -5.68 -0.27
C GLU A 92 -5.34 -6.17 -0.40
N MET A 93 -5.68 -6.84 -1.50
CA MET A 93 -7.02 -7.41 -1.69
C MET A 93 -7.34 -8.51 -0.68
N LEU A 94 -6.39 -9.39 -0.37
CA LEU A 94 -6.55 -10.39 0.69
C LEU A 94 -6.79 -9.72 2.04
N GLY A 95 -6.01 -8.72 2.40
CA GLY A 95 -6.21 -7.94 3.61
C GLY A 95 -7.56 -7.23 3.65
N ALA A 96 -7.97 -6.63 2.54
CA ALA A 96 -9.29 -5.98 2.44
C ALA A 96 -10.42 -6.98 2.65
N VAL A 97 -10.34 -8.18 2.07
CA VAL A 97 -11.36 -9.24 2.28
C VAL A 97 -11.40 -9.66 3.76
N LEU A 98 -10.26 -9.81 4.42
CA LEU A 98 -10.24 -10.13 5.86
C LEU A 98 -10.87 -9.01 6.71
N TYR A 99 -10.58 -7.75 6.41
CA TYR A 99 -11.23 -6.62 7.09
C TYR A 99 -12.73 -6.52 6.81
N MET A 100 -13.22 -6.94 5.64
CA MET A 100 -14.65 -6.94 5.32
C MET A 100 -15.45 -7.80 6.31
N PHE A 101 -14.91 -8.91 6.80
CA PHE A 101 -15.58 -9.74 7.80
C PHE A 101 -15.81 -9.00 9.14
N ALA A 102 -14.94 -8.03 9.48
CA ALA A 102 -15.11 -7.23 10.69
C ALA A 102 -15.95 -5.96 10.44
N PHE A 103 -15.75 -5.27 9.32
CA PHE A 103 -16.32 -3.94 9.09
C PHE A 103 -17.71 -3.95 8.44
N ILE A 104 -18.02 -4.92 7.57
CA ILE A 104 -19.34 -4.99 6.93
C ILE A 104 -20.49 -5.17 7.95
N PRO A 105 -20.37 -6.03 8.98
CA PRO A 105 -21.43 -6.17 9.97
C PRO A 105 -21.73 -4.90 10.75
N GLN A 106 -20.74 -4.00 10.91
CA GLN A 106 -20.88 -2.79 11.72
C GLN A 106 -21.27 -1.55 10.91
N PHE A 107 -20.72 -1.39 9.70
CA PHE A 107 -20.89 -0.17 8.89
C PHE A 107 -21.77 -0.37 7.66
N GLY A 108 -22.28 -1.59 7.45
CA GLY A 108 -23.01 -1.95 6.23
C GLY A 108 -22.07 -2.20 5.04
N VAL A 109 -22.62 -2.72 3.95
CA VAL A 109 -21.84 -3.24 2.83
C VAL A 109 -20.98 -2.14 2.16
N ALA A 110 -21.59 -1.00 1.82
CA ALA A 110 -20.88 0.05 1.06
C ALA A 110 -19.73 0.69 1.85
N HIS A 111 -19.99 1.11 3.10
CA HIS A 111 -18.98 1.71 3.96
C HIS A 111 -17.98 0.67 4.45
N GLY A 112 -18.43 -0.54 4.76
CA GLY A 112 -17.56 -1.63 5.19
C GLY A 112 -16.52 -1.99 4.13
N ILE A 113 -16.91 -2.10 2.86
CA ILE A 113 -15.95 -2.34 1.75
C ILE A 113 -14.96 -1.19 1.63
N TRP A 114 -15.45 0.06 1.65
CA TRP A 114 -14.59 1.24 1.53
C TRP A 114 -13.55 1.33 2.65
N TYR A 115 -13.98 1.13 3.91
CA TYR A 115 -13.09 1.12 5.06
C TYR A 115 -12.09 -0.03 5.03
N SER A 116 -12.52 -1.20 4.58
CA SER A 116 -11.64 -2.37 4.43
C SER A 116 -10.53 -2.15 3.41
N VAL A 117 -10.88 -1.62 2.23
CA VAL A 117 -9.88 -1.31 1.18
C VAL A 117 -8.92 -0.22 1.66
N PHE A 118 -9.45 0.85 2.26
CA PHE A 118 -8.62 1.95 2.76
C PHE A 118 -7.62 1.45 3.82
N ASN A 119 -8.09 0.70 4.82
CA ASN A 119 -7.23 0.20 5.89
C ASN A 119 -6.24 -0.85 5.40
N ALA A 120 -6.61 -1.72 4.44
CA ALA A 120 -5.70 -2.69 3.88
C ALA A 120 -4.51 -2.02 3.17
N ILE A 121 -4.77 -1.02 2.34
CA ILE A 121 -3.75 -0.23 1.66
C ILE A 121 -2.89 0.54 2.68
N SER A 122 -3.53 1.20 3.64
CA SER A 122 -2.84 1.97 4.69
C SER A 122 -1.92 1.09 5.54
N ALA A 123 -2.38 -0.10 5.93
CA ALA A 123 -1.59 -1.05 6.70
C ALA A 123 -0.44 -1.64 5.88
N PHE A 124 -0.69 -2.09 4.64
CA PHE A 124 0.34 -2.62 3.77
C PHE A 124 1.44 -1.59 3.46
N CYS A 125 1.05 -0.36 3.15
CA CYS A 125 1.99 0.74 2.92
C CYS A 125 2.68 1.24 4.21
N ASN A 126 2.31 0.73 5.40
CA ASN A 126 2.78 1.22 6.71
C ASN A 126 2.43 2.69 6.98
N ALA A 127 1.34 3.20 6.40
CA ALA A 127 0.94 4.59 6.54
C ALA A 127 0.28 4.90 7.89
N GLY A 128 -0.49 3.95 8.45
CA GLY A 128 -1.16 4.13 9.74
C GLY A 128 -2.26 5.19 9.76
N ILE A 129 -2.74 5.62 8.59
CA ILE A 129 -3.87 6.54 8.45
C ILE A 129 -5.13 5.70 8.26
N ASP A 130 -6.18 5.96 9.02
CA ASP A 130 -7.49 5.31 8.91
C ASP A 130 -8.64 6.31 8.74
N ILE A 131 -9.81 5.77 8.40
CA ILE A 131 -11.04 6.55 8.19
C ILE A 131 -12.24 5.93 8.92
N ILE A 132 -12.02 5.08 9.93
CA ILE A 132 -13.07 4.31 10.60
C ILE A 132 -13.87 5.18 11.55
N GLY A 133 -13.20 5.99 12.36
CA GLY A 133 -13.87 6.80 13.37
C GLY A 133 -12.92 7.73 14.12
N PRO A 134 -13.43 8.42 15.15
CA PRO A 134 -12.64 9.35 15.96
C PRO A 134 -11.56 8.62 16.78
N ASP A 135 -11.85 7.39 17.19
CA ASP A 135 -10.97 6.57 18.03
C ASP A 135 -10.07 5.64 17.21
N SER A 136 -10.05 5.81 15.88
CA SER A 136 -9.21 5.00 14.98
C SER A 136 -9.51 3.49 15.12
N LEU A 137 -8.51 2.64 15.08
CA LEU A 137 -8.63 1.20 15.30
C LEU A 137 -8.71 0.79 16.78
N MET A 138 -8.74 1.73 17.73
CA MET A 138 -8.79 1.40 19.17
C MET A 138 -10.03 0.58 19.54
N THR A 139 -11.16 0.82 18.88
CA THR A 139 -12.40 0.04 19.08
C THR A 139 -12.26 -1.42 18.69
N TYR A 140 -11.20 -1.80 17.96
CA TYR A 140 -10.88 -3.15 17.52
C TYR A 140 -9.71 -3.78 18.28
N ALA A 141 -9.28 -3.17 19.39
CA ALA A 141 -8.17 -3.69 20.21
C ALA A 141 -8.40 -5.14 20.69
N ASP A 142 -9.66 -5.52 20.90
CA ASP A 142 -10.04 -6.88 21.32
C ASP A 142 -10.42 -7.80 20.14
N SER A 143 -10.30 -7.32 18.89
CA SER A 143 -10.60 -8.13 17.71
C SER A 143 -9.35 -8.80 17.16
N PRO A 144 -9.14 -10.12 17.40
CA PRO A 144 -7.96 -10.81 16.91
C PRO A 144 -7.88 -10.82 15.37
N LEU A 145 -9.02 -10.84 14.69
CA LEU A 145 -9.08 -10.79 13.23
C LEU A 145 -8.45 -9.49 12.70
N VAL A 146 -8.86 -8.33 13.23
CA VAL A 146 -8.35 -7.02 12.80
C VAL A 146 -6.88 -6.87 13.14
N LEU A 147 -6.47 -7.26 14.37
CA LEU A 147 -5.09 -7.15 14.82
C LEU A 147 -4.14 -8.03 13.99
N LEU A 148 -4.51 -9.30 13.76
CA LEU A 148 -3.67 -10.23 12.99
C LEU A 148 -3.60 -9.80 11.52
N THR A 149 -4.72 -9.33 10.93
CA THR A 149 -4.73 -8.82 9.56
C THR A 149 -3.83 -7.60 9.42
N SER A 150 -3.94 -6.63 10.35
CA SER A 150 -3.08 -5.44 10.36
C SER A 150 -1.61 -5.81 10.49
N SER A 151 -1.27 -6.67 11.47
CA SER A 151 0.10 -7.11 11.70
C SER A 151 0.68 -7.84 10.49
N PHE A 152 -0.09 -8.71 9.86
CA PHE A 152 0.31 -9.42 8.65
C PHE A 152 0.60 -8.44 7.50
N LEU A 153 -0.30 -7.48 7.24
CA LEU A 153 -0.12 -6.49 6.18
C LEU A 153 1.10 -5.59 6.42
N ILE A 154 1.29 -5.12 7.66
CA ILE A 154 2.44 -4.31 8.06
C ILE A 154 3.75 -5.05 7.83
N ILE A 155 3.84 -6.31 8.26
CA ILE A 155 5.03 -7.15 8.06
C ILE A 155 5.27 -7.37 6.57
N CYS A 156 4.23 -7.75 5.83
CA CYS A 156 4.33 -7.97 4.40
C CYS A 156 4.82 -6.72 3.66
N GLY A 157 4.26 -5.56 3.93
CA GLY A 157 4.69 -4.31 3.31
C GLY A 157 6.09 -3.87 3.73
N GLY A 158 6.45 -4.09 5.01
CA GLY A 158 7.73 -3.69 5.58
C GLY A 158 8.93 -4.55 5.15
N LEU A 159 8.73 -5.80 4.71
CA LEU A 159 9.81 -6.68 4.27
C LEU A 159 10.56 -6.18 3.03
N GLY A 160 9.92 -5.35 2.22
CA GLY A 160 10.48 -4.84 0.97
C GLY A 160 10.39 -5.83 -0.21
N PHE A 161 10.27 -5.27 -1.40
CA PHE A 161 9.98 -6.03 -2.63
C PHE A 161 11.11 -6.95 -3.08
N VAL A 162 12.35 -6.65 -2.69
CA VAL A 162 13.51 -7.49 -3.02
C VAL A 162 13.45 -8.82 -2.28
N VAL A 163 13.08 -8.78 -0.99
CA VAL A 163 12.90 -9.99 -0.17
C VAL A 163 11.75 -10.83 -0.71
N TRP A 164 10.63 -10.21 -1.10
CA TRP A 164 9.53 -10.90 -1.77
C TRP A 164 9.98 -11.63 -3.03
N TRP A 165 10.82 -10.98 -3.82
CA TRP A 165 11.35 -11.55 -5.05
C TRP A 165 12.21 -12.77 -4.76
N ASP A 166 13.09 -12.67 -3.78
CA ASP A 166 14.03 -13.73 -3.39
C ASP A 166 13.29 -14.96 -2.85
N VAL A 167 12.33 -14.74 -1.93
CA VAL A 167 11.48 -15.81 -1.39
C VAL A 167 10.72 -16.53 -2.48
N VAL A 168 10.11 -15.81 -3.41
CA VAL A 168 9.33 -16.41 -4.51
C VAL A 168 10.25 -17.19 -5.47
N GLN A 169 11.44 -16.68 -5.76
CA GLN A 169 12.40 -17.43 -6.61
C GLN A 169 12.92 -18.69 -5.93
N THR A 170 13.27 -18.60 -4.65
CA THR A 170 13.82 -19.75 -3.91
C THR A 170 12.79 -20.83 -3.63
N THR A 171 11.49 -20.47 -3.56
CA THR A 171 10.41 -21.44 -3.31
C THR A 171 9.92 -22.12 -4.60
N ILE A 172 10.19 -21.56 -5.78
CA ILE A 172 9.73 -22.10 -7.08
C ILE A 172 10.84 -22.93 -7.77
N LEU A 173 12.08 -22.84 -7.31
CA LEU A 173 13.21 -23.69 -7.71
C LEU A 173 13.37 -24.88 -6.78
#